data_64dd5e8c4539a7213b25126e7847681c
#
_entry.id   64dd5e8c4539a7213b25126e7847681c
#
_cell.length_a   1.000
_cell.length_b   1.000
_cell.length_c   1.000
_cell.angle_alpha   90.00
_cell.angle_beta   90.00
_cell.angle_gamma   90.00
#
_symmetry.space_group_name_H-M   'P 1'
#
loop_
_entity.id
_entity.type
_entity.pdbx_description
1 polymer ?
#
loop_
_entity_poly.entity_id
_entity_poly.type
_entity_poly.pdbx_seq_one_letter_code
_entity_poly.pdbx_strand_id
1 'polypeptide(L)'
;MSLLTTHVGSLPRSQEVVDFIFARENNEKYSKNNFDEVMKKAVIDTVFKQKEAGIDIVSDGETSKISYATYVKDRYTGFDGDSPRNAPEDLKLFPKYLQKIADGGGTPQYSRPMCVSEVKSKKNGELEKDISNLKNAMKESETKMGFMNAASPGVISLFLQNNY
;
A
#
# COMPACT_ATOMS: atom_id res chain seq x y z
N MET A 1 -33.70 5.50 -2.37
CA MET A 1 -32.28 5.88 -2.30
C MET A 1 -31.54 4.70 -1.69
N SER A 2 -30.65 4.02 -2.42
CA SER A 2 -29.82 2.96 -1.83
C SER A 2 -28.52 3.58 -1.31
N LEU A 3 -28.06 3.13 -0.17
CA LEU A 3 -26.73 3.45 0.33
C LEU A 3 -25.70 2.65 -0.48
N LEU A 4 -24.66 3.33 -0.98
CA LEU A 4 -23.56 2.67 -1.68
C LEU A 4 -22.51 2.23 -0.68
N THR A 5 -21.93 1.07 -0.94
CA THR A 5 -20.89 0.45 -0.12
C THR A 5 -19.54 0.49 -0.80
N THR A 6 -18.47 0.62 -0.02
CA THR A 6 -17.09 0.55 -0.51
C THR A 6 -16.17 -0.04 0.55
N HIS A 7 -15.04 -0.57 0.12
CA HIS A 7 -13.92 -0.92 0.99
C HIS A 7 -12.81 0.14 0.88
N VAL A 8 -12.30 0.59 2.02
CA VAL A 8 -11.16 1.52 2.10
C VAL A 8 -9.99 0.85 2.81
N GLY A 9 -8.80 1.00 2.26
CA GLY A 9 -7.57 0.45 2.83
C GLY A 9 -7.10 -0.84 2.18
N SER A 10 -6.06 -1.42 2.76
CA SER A 10 -5.41 -2.63 2.23
C SER A 10 -6.29 -3.86 2.37
N LEU A 11 -6.45 -4.60 1.30
CA LEU A 11 -7.04 -5.93 1.29
C LEU A 11 -5.98 -7.03 1.44
N PRO A 12 -6.35 -8.22 1.93
CA PRO A 12 -5.43 -9.35 2.04
C PRO A 12 -4.76 -9.68 0.70
N ARG A 13 -3.47 -9.94 0.73
CA ARG A 13 -2.64 -10.27 -0.44
C ARG A 13 -2.29 -11.74 -0.45
N SER A 14 -2.09 -12.32 -1.64
CA SER A 14 -1.46 -13.62 -1.77
C SER A 14 0.00 -13.59 -1.34
N GLN A 15 0.56 -14.74 -0.97
CA GLN A 15 1.97 -14.84 -0.59
C GLN A 15 2.89 -14.35 -1.72
N GLU A 16 2.59 -14.69 -2.96
CA GLU A 16 3.35 -14.23 -4.12
C GLU A 16 3.42 -12.70 -4.23
N VAL A 17 2.29 -12.00 -4.01
CA VAL A 17 2.25 -10.53 -3.99
C VAL A 17 3.11 -9.97 -2.85
N VAL A 18 3.02 -10.58 -1.67
CA VAL A 18 3.82 -10.19 -0.50
C VAL A 18 5.31 -10.35 -0.80
N ASP A 19 5.72 -11.49 -1.34
CA ASP A 19 7.12 -11.79 -1.67
C ASP A 19 7.69 -10.77 -2.66
N PHE A 20 6.95 -10.41 -3.72
CA PHE A 20 7.38 -9.39 -4.67
C PHE A 20 7.47 -7.99 -4.08
N ILE A 21 6.51 -7.60 -3.22
CA ILE A 21 6.54 -6.30 -2.54
C ILE A 21 7.77 -6.21 -1.62
N PHE A 22 8.06 -7.27 -0.87
CA PHE A 22 9.21 -7.28 0.05
C PHE A 22 10.54 -7.43 -0.69
N ALA A 23 10.61 -8.18 -1.78
CA ALA A 23 11.79 -8.19 -2.64
C ALA A 23 12.13 -6.78 -3.16
N ARG A 24 11.10 -6.01 -3.59
CA ARG A 24 11.27 -4.60 -3.97
C ARG A 24 11.72 -3.73 -2.80
N GLU A 25 11.09 -3.90 -1.64
CA GLU A 25 11.41 -3.14 -0.41
C GLU A 25 12.86 -3.36 0.04
N ASN A 26 13.33 -4.58 -0.03
CA ASN A 26 14.66 -5.00 0.39
C ASN A 26 15.74 -4.80 -0.70
N ASN A 27 15.38 -4.24 -1.85
CA ASN A 27 16.27 -4.11 -3.02
C ASN A 27 16.84 -5.46 -3.50
N GLU A 28 16.09 -6.54 -3.33
CA GLU A 28 16.45 -7.87 -3.83
C GLU A 28 16.23 -7.95 -5.35
N LYS A 29 16.89 -8.92 -5.99
CA LYS A 29 16.68 -9.14 -7.44
C LYS A 29 15.29 -9.74 -7.70
N TYR A 30 14.49 -9.09 -8.51
CA TYR A 30 13.24 -9.62 -9.04
C TYR A 30 13.03 -9.22 -10.51
N SER A 31 12.21 -9.97 -11.23
CA SER A 31 11.81 -9.61 -12.59
C SER A 31 10.72 -8.53 -12.53
N LYS A 32 11.02 -7.34 -13.07
CA LYS A 32 10.05 -6.24 -13.13
C LYS A 32 8.80 -6.61 -13.95
N ASN A 33 8.97 -7.36 -15.04
CA ASN A 33 7.84 -7.82 -15.86
C ASN A 33 6.94 -8.76 -15.06
N ASN A 34 7.52 -9.72 -14.33
CA ASN A 34 6.75 -10.63 -13.49
C ASN A 34 6.05 -9.88 -12.36
N PHE A 35 6.71 -8.88 -11.74
CA PHE A 35 6.10 -8.01 -10.74
C PHE A 35 4.85 -7.32 -11.32
N ASP A 36 4.98 -6.68 -12.48
CA ASP A 36 3.88 -5.95 -13.11
C ASP A 36 2.71 -6.89 -13.47
N GLU A 37 2.98 -8.10 -13.96
CA GLU A 37 1.95 -9.11 -14.26
C GLU A 37 1.24 -9.62 -13.00
N VAL A 38 2.00 -9.93 -11.94
CA VAL A 38 1.45 -10.41 -10.67
C VAL A 38 0.58 -9.32 -10.03
N MET A 39 1.04 -8.05 -10.01
CA MET A 39 0.26 -6.95 -9.48
C MET A 39 -1.04 -6.73 -10.28
N LYS A 40 -0.97 -6.77 -11.61
CA LYS A 40 -2.15 -6.67 -12.47
C LYS A 40 -3.17 -7.76 -12.16
N LYS A 41 -2.75 -9.02 -12.10
CA LYS A 41 -3.62 -10.15 -11.77
C LYS A 41 -4.22 -10.02 -10.37
N ALA A 42 -3.43 -9.64 -9.38
CA ALA A 42 -3.90 -9.49 -8.02
C ALA A 42 -4.94 -8.36 -7.86
N VAL A 43 -4.82 -7.27 -8.62
CA VAL A 43 -5.84 -6.21 -8.63
C VAL A 43 -7.13 -6.71 -9.29
N ILE A 44 -7.04 -7.50 -10.37
CA ILE A 44 -8.21 -8.13 -11.00
C ILE A 44 -8.94 -9.02 -9.99
N ASP A 45 -8.21 -9.94 -9.35
CA ASP A 45 -8.78 -10.84 -8.32
C ASP A 45 -9.42 -10.08 -7.16
N THR A 46 -8.78 -8.98 -6.73
CA THR A 46 -9.26 -8.12 -5.66
C THR A 46 -10.58 -7.43 -6.03
N VAL A 47 -10.70 -6.93 -7.26
CA VAL A 47 -11.93 -6.28 -7.75
C VAL A 47 -13.05 -7.30 -7.92
N PHE A 48 -12.76 -8.50 -8.45
CA PHE A 48 -13.76 -9.58 -8.56
C PHE A 48 -14.32 -9.99 -7.19
N LYS A 49 -13.45 -10.16 -6.18
CA LYS A 49 -13.89 -10.47 -4.81
C LYS A 49 -14.76 -9.38 -4.20
N GLN A 50 -14.47 -8.11 -4.45
CA GLN A 50 -15.31 -7.00 -4.00
C GLN A 50 -16.69 -7.04 -4.69
N LYS A 51 -16.72 -7.28 -6.01
CA LYS A 51 -17.97 -7.43 -6.76
C LYS A 51 -18.80 -8.61 -6.24
N GLU A 52 -18.18 -9.78 -6.03
CA GLU A 52 -18.85 -10.97 -5.49
C GLU A 52 -19.40 -10.75 -4.08
N ALA A 53 -18.71 -9.95 -3.27
CA ALA A 53 -19.16 -9.52 -1.95
C ALA A 53 -20.27 -8.46 -1.97
N GLY A 54 -20.68 -7.99 -3.15
CA GLY A 54 -21.74 -6.98 -3.30
C GLY A 54 -21.30 -5.56 -3.01
N ILE A 55 -20.01 -5.25 -3.11
CA ILE A 55 -19.48 -3.89 -2.97
C ILE A 55 -19.79 -3.08 -4.22
N ASP A 56 -20.40 -1.89 -4.05
CA ASP A 56 -20.84 -1.02 -5.13
C ASP A 56 -19.69 -0.24 -5.78
N ILE A 57 -18.75 0.24 -4.97
CA ILE A 57 -17.60 1.05 -5.42
C ILE A 57 -16.32 0.30 -5.07
N VAL A 58 -15.65 -0.22 -6.08
CA VAL A 58 -14.45 -1.05 -5.89
C VAL A 58 -13.16 -0.23 -5.77
N SER A 59 -12.13 -0.82 -5.19
CA SER A 59 -10.78 -0.23 -5.09
C SER A 59 -9.71 -1.22 -5.53
N ASP A 60 -8.47 -0.74 -5.71
CA ASP A 60 -7.29 -1.57 -5.98
C ASP A 60 -6.83 -2.38 -4.76
N GLY A 61 -7.45 -2.18 -3.59
CA GLY A 61 -7.06 -2.80 -2.32
C GLY A 61 -5.63 -2.49 -1.87
N GLU A 62 -5.04 -1.41 -2.39
CA GLU A 62 -3.63 -1.02 -2.13
C GLU A 62 -2.63 -2.13 -2.47
N THR A 63 -2.97 -2.99 -3.42
CA THR A 63 -2.26 -4.25 -3.70
C THR A 63 -0.78 -4.04 -3.97
N SER A 64 -0.38 -3.01 -4.73
CA SER A 64 1.02 -2.71 -5.10
C SER A 64 1.82 -1.94 -4.04
N LYS A 65 1.16 -1.47 -2.96
CA LYS A 65 1.76 -0.57 -1.98
C LYS A 65 2.27 -1.32 -0.76
N ILE A 66 3.49 -1.06 -0.32
CA ILE A 66 4.03 -1.66 0.92
C ILE A 66 3.22 -1.21 2.14
N SER A 67 2.83 0.05 2.19
CA SER A 67 1.90 0.63 3.15
C SER A 67 1.23 1.85 2.55
N TYR A 68 0.16 2.34 3.17
CA TYR A 68 -0.58 3.49 2.65
C TYR A 68 0.16 4.84 2.70
N ALA A 69 1.24 4.96 3.47
CA ALA A 69 2.06 6.17 3.55
C ALA A 69 3.49 5.97 3.01
N THR A 70 4.12 4.84 3.34
CA THR A 70 5.54 4.59 3.04
C THR A 70 5.82 4.44 1.54
N TYR A 71 4.84 3.98 0.75
CA TYR A 71 4.97 3.84 -0.71
C TYR A 71 5.34 5.16 -1.43
N VAL A 72 5.18 6.28 -0.76
CA VAL A 72 5.52 7.61 -1.29
C VAL A 72 7.00 7.70 -1.69
N LYS A 73 7.89 7.02 -0.96
CA LYS A 73 9.31 6.93 -1.30
C LYS A 73 9.56 6.31 -2.69
N ASP A 74 8.66 5.47 -3.17
CA ASP A 74 8.78 4.85 -4.49
C ASP A 74 8.44 5.83 -5.62
N ARG A 75 7.63 6.85 -5.35
CA ARG A 75 7.13 7.85 -6.31
C ARG A 75 7.81 9.21 -6.24
N TYR A 76 8.41 9.52 -5.09
CA TYR A 76 9.07 10.80 -4.84
C TYR A 76 10.49 10.60 -4.32
N THR A 77 11.39 11.53 -4.67
CA THR A 77 12.71 11.67 -4.03
C THR A 77 12.56 12.34 -2.67
N GLY A 78 13.65 12.48 -1.95
CA GLY A 78 13.67 13.17 -0.66
C GLY A 78 13.33 12.30 0.55
N PHE A 79 13.01 11.04 0.35
CA PHE A 79 12.70 10.08 1.42
C PHE A 79 13.75 8.97 1.48
N ASP A 80 14.38 8.78 2.66
CA ASP A 80 15.41 7.76 2.89
C ASP A 80 15.53 7.39 4.38
N GLY A 81 16.30 6.34 4.66
CA GLY A 81 16.57 5.87 6.02
C GLY A 81 15.44 5.05 6.63
N ASP A 82 15.57 4.81 7.92
CA ASP A 82 14.58 4.07 8.72
C ASP A 82 14.43 4.73 10.08
N SER A 83 13.29 5.39 10.32
CA SER A 83 13.02 6.05 11.60
C SER A 83 12.54 5.07 12.64
N PRO A 84 12.91 5.26 13.94
CA PRO A 84 12.42 4.45 15.03
C PRO A 84 10.89 4.42 15.09
N ARG A 85 10.32 3.24 15.34
CA ARG A 85 8.89 3.09 15.62
C ARG A 85 8.67 3.22 17.12
N ASN A 86 8.26 4.40 17.56
CA ASN A 86 7.82 4.57 18.93
C ASN A 86 6.45 3.88 19.11
N ALA A 87 6.32 3.14 20.21
CA ALA A 87 5.02 2.61 20.60
C ALA A 87 4.03 3.76 20.83
N PRO A 88 2.77 3.66 20.36
CA PRO A 88 1.73 4.61 20.72
C PRO A 88 1.62 4.76 22.25
N GLU A 89 1.37 5.98 22.71
CA GLU A 89 1.39 6.30 24.15
C GLU A 89 0.37 5.48 24.94
N ASP A 90 -0.81 5.26 24.38
CA ASP A 90 -1.86 4.45 24.98
C ASP A 90 -1.44 2.97 25.10
N LEU A 91 -0.69 2.44 24.14
CA LEU A 91 -0.20 1.06 24.17
C LEU A 91 0.95 0.84 25.14
N LYS A 92 1.67 1.89 25.54
CA LYS A 92 2.74 1.78 26.57
C LYS A 92 2.18 1.30 27.92
N LEU A 93 0.90 1.53 28.18
CA LEU A 93 0.20 1.04 29.35
C LEU A 93 -0.03 -0.49 29.33
N PHE A 94 0.13 -1.12 28.16
CA PHE A 94 -0.13 -2.55 27.95
C PHE A 94 1.10 -3.31 27.42
N PRO A 95 2.20 -3.42 28.22
CA PRO A 95 3.46 -3.97 27.74
C PRO A 95 3.35 -5.42 27.25
N LYS A 96 2.49 -6.25 27.85
CA LYS A 96 2.25 -7.62 27.38
C LYS A 96 1.59 -7.67 26.00
N TYR A 97 0.74 -6.71 25.68
CA TYR A 97 0.12 -6.59 24.37
C TYR A 97 1.12 -6.11 23.32
N LEU A 98 1.95 -5.12 23.66
CA LEU A 98 3.07 -4.69 22.81
C LEU A 98 4.01 -5.85 22.47
N GLN A 99 4.37 -6.66 23.48
CA GLN A 99 5.21 -7.85 23.27
C GLN A 99 4.53 -8.85 22.32
N LYS A 100 3.24 -9.13 22.53
CA LYS A 100 2.47 -10.01 21.64
C LYS A 100 2.42 -9.52 20.19
N ILE A 101 2.28 -8.20 19.96
CA ILE A 101 2.35 -7.62 18.62
C ILE A 101 3.75 -7.79 18.03
N ALA A 102 4.80 -7.53 18.82
CA ALA A 102 6.18 -7.68 18.38
C ALA A 102 6.52 -9.13 18.01
N ASP A 103 6.05 -10.09 18.81
CA ASP A 103 6.39 -11.51 18.65
C ASP A 103 5.54 -12.21 17.55
N GLY A 104 4.34 -11.74 17.29
CA GLY A 104 3.37 -12.47 16.47
C GLY A 104 2.61 -11.64 15.45
N GLY A 105 3.01 -10.44 15.20
CA GLY A 105 2.25 -9.45 14.42
C GLY A 105 2.04 -9.74 12.94
N GLY A 106 2.49 -10.89 12.41
CA GLY A 106 2.17 -11.37 11.06
C GLY A 106 2.53 -10.46 9.88
N THR A 107 2.85 -9.19 10.13
CA THR A 107 3.28 -8.26 9.09
C THR A 107 4.79 -8.13 9.11
N PRO A 108 5.48 -8.52 8.04
CA PRO A 108 6.92 -8.32 7.93
C PRO A 108 7.31 -6.86 8.18
N GLN A 109 8.46 -6.64 8.81
CA GLN A 109 8.98 -5.30 9.05
C GLN A 109 9.42 -4.68 7.71
N TYR A 110 9.03 -3.43 7.47
CA TYR A 110 9.48 -2.62 6.33
C TYR A 110 10.03 -1.29 6.83
N SER A 111 10.91 -0.65 6.06
CA SER A 111 11.53 0.61 6.44
C SER A 111 10.51 1.74 6.57
N ARG A 112 10.77 2.66 7.50
CA ARG A 112 9.98 3.88 7.70
C ARG A 112 10.85 5.09 7.34
N PRO A 113 10.87 5.49 6.06
CA PRO A 113 11.76 6.56 5.61
C PRO A 113 11.42 7.88 6.28
N MET A 114 12.43 8.74 6.36
CA MET A 114 12.31 10.13 6.79
C MET A 114 12.41 11.04 5.57
N CYS A 115 11.86 12.26 5.65
CA CYS A 115 12.17 13.30 4.70
C CYS A 115 13.58 13.84 5.00
N VAL A 116 14.53 13.65 4.07
CA VAL A 116 15.95 13.99 4.25
C VAL A 116 16.47 14.97 3.20
N SER A 117 15.66 15.32 2.21
CA SER A 117 16.02 16.29 1.18
C SER A 117 14.76 16.75 0.42
N GLU A 118 14.94 17.64 -0.56
CA GLU A 118 13.85 18.19 -1.37
C GLU A 118 13.00 17.08 -2.03
N VAL A 119 11.68 17.18 -1.85
CA VAL A 119 10.71 16.20 -2.38
C VAL A 119 10.35 16.57 -3.82
N LYS A 120 10.67 15.68 -4.76
CA LYS A 120 10.35 15.82 -6.19
C LYS A 120 9.74 14.54 -6.73
N SER A 121 8.79 14.65 -7.67
CA SER A 121 8.24 13.48 -8.36
C SER A 121 9.32 12.76 -9.18
N LYS A 122 9.41 11.45 -9.04
CA LYS A 122 10.30 10.60 -9.84
C LYS A 122 9.81 10.40 -11.28
N LYS A 123 8.55 10.71 -11.58
CA LYS A 123 7.91 10.51 -12.90
C LYS A 123 8.19 9.12 -13.49
N ASN A 124 8.13 8.08 -12.65
CA ASN A 124 8.52 6.71 -13.01
C ASN A 124 7.37 5.83 -13.51
N GLY A 125 6.17 6.40 -13.69
CA GLY A 125 5.01 5.70 -14.23
C GLY A 125 4.27 4.77 -13.23
N GLU A 126 4.68 4.73 -11.97
CA GLU A 126 4.06 3.82 -10.98
C GLU A 126 2.59 4.18 -10.69
N LEU A 127 2.23 5.46 -10.68
CA LEU A 127 0.85 5.90 -10.52
C LEU A 127 -0.01 5.51 -11.73
N GLU A 128 0.51 5.72 -12.92
CA GLU A 128 -0.15 5.38 -14.17
C GLU A 128 -0.40 3.88 -14.28
N LYS A 129 0.53 3.06 -13.80
CA LYS A 129 0.36 1.59 -13.72
C LYS A 129 -0.79 1.21 -12.77
N ASP A 130 -0.80 1.75 -11.56
CA ASP A 130 -1.86 1.47 -10.60
C ASP A 130 -3.24 1.86 -11.17
N ILE A 131 -3.35 3.05 -11.78
CA ILE A 131 -4.59 3.50 -12.43
C ILE A 131 -4.99 2.55 -13.57
N SER A 132 -4.03 2.13 -14.39
CA SER A 132 -4.27 1.21 -15.51
C SER A 132 -4.74 -0.15 -15.02
N ASN A 133 -4.12 -0.69 -13.97
CA ASN A 133 -4.49 -1.97 -13.37
C ASN A 133 -5.93 -1.94 -12.83
N LEU A 134 -6.31 -0.89 -12.09
CA LEU A 134 -7.68 -0.75 -11.59
C LEU A 134 -8.69 -0.60 -12.75
N LYS A 135 -8.39 0.23 -13.75
CA LYS A 135 -9.28 0.39 -14.92
C LYS A 135 -9.47 -0.93 -15.68
N ASN A 136 -8.41 -1.71 -15.87
CA ASN A 136 -8.48 -3.01 -16.51
C ASN A 136 -9.33 -4.00 -15.69
N ALA A 137 -9.10 -4.06 -14.38
CA ALA A 137 -9.87 -4.91 -13.49
C ALA A 137 -11.38 -4.54 -13.48
N MET A 138 -11.69 -3.25 -13.45
CA MET A 138 -13.08 -2.77 -13.55
C MET A 138 -13.73 -3.14 -14.89
N LYS A 139 -12.98 -3.06 -15.99
CA LYS A 139 -13.48 -3.46 -17.30
C LYS A 139 -13.76 -4.96 -17.36
N GLU A 140 -12.83 -5.80 -16.88
CA GLU A 140 -12.98 -7.26 -16.87
C GLU A 140 -14.11 -7.73 -15.96
N SER A 141 -14.28 -7.07 -14.81
CA SER A 141 -15.36 -7.36 -13.86
C SER A 141 -16.70 -6.68 -14.18
N GLU A 142 -16.76 -5.83 -15.21
CA GLU A 142 -17.93 -5.03 -15.56
C GLU A 142 -18.42 -4.11 -14.42
N THR A 143 -17.52 -3.73 -13.49
CA THR A 143 -17.85 -2.77 -12.44
C THR A 143 -17.81 -1.34 -12.97
N LYS A 144 -18.75 -0.50 -12.53
CA LYS A 144 -18.94 0.85 -13.06
C LYS A 144 -18.27 1.94 -12.22
N MET A 145 -18.12 1.70 -10.92
CA MET A 145 -17.60 2.67 -9.97
C MET A 145 -16.37 2.13 -9.26
N GLY A 146 -15.35 2.96 -9.18
CA GLY A 146 -14.12 2.64 -8.46
C GLY A 146 -13.38 3.88 -8.02
N PHE A 147 -12.54 3.75 -7.02
CA PHE A 147 -11.64 4.81 -6.59
C PHE A 147 -10.31 4.25 -6.11
N MET A 148 -9.32 5.13 -6.00
CA MET A 148 -8.03 4.84 -5.38
C MET A 148 -7.78 5.83 -4.27
N ASN A 149 -7.50 5.33 -3.08
CA ASN A 149 -7.08 6.18 -1.97
C ASN A 149 -5.59 6.49 -2.06
N ALA A 150 -5.23 7.66 -1.56
CA ALA A 150 -3.85 8.10 -1.42
C ALA A 150 -3.65 8.83 -0.10
N ALA A 151 -2.45 8.71 0.46
CA ALA A 151 -2.09 9.50 1.64
C ALA A 151 -2.08 10.99 1.29
N SER A 152 -2.74 11.82 2.11
CA SER A 152 -2.65 13.26 1.98
C SER A 152 -1.25 13.76 2.40
N PRO A 153 -0.82 14.95 1.96
CA PRO A 153 0.44 15.53 2.44
C PRO A 153 0.54 15.60 3.97
N GLY A 154 -0.58 15.89 4.67
CA GLY A 154 -0.62 15.90 6.13
C GLY A 154 -0.40 14.52 6.75
N VAL A 155 -0.96 13.45 6.16
CA VAL A 155 -0.71 12.08 6.60
C VAL A 155 0.75 11.68 6.35
N ILE A 156 1.32 12.06 5.20
CA ILE A 156 2.73 11.78 4.90
C ILE A 156 3.63 12.44 5.93
N SER A 157 3.44 13.73 6.21
CA SER A 157 4.24 14.47 7.19
C SER A 157 4.07 13.97 8.63
N LEU A 158 2.93 13.37 8.96
CA LEU A 158 2.69 12.74 10.26
C LEU A 158 3.47 11.43 10.44
N PHE A 159 3.51 10.60 9.39
CA PHE A 159 4.12 9.27 9.48
C PHE A 159 5.59 9.23 9.08
N LEU A 160 6.04 10.13 8.21
CA LEU A 160 7.41 10.21 7.75
C LEU A 160 8.06 11.45 8.39
N GLN A 161 8.87 11.23 9.40
CA GLN A 161 9.52 12.32 10.15
C GLN A 161 10.35 13.22 9.23
N ASN A 162 10.34 14.51 9.51
CA ASN A 162 11.18 15.46 8.80
C ASN A 162 12.57 15.54 9.46
N ASN A 163 13.59 15.25 8.69
CA ASN A 163 15.01 15.35 9.05
C ASN A 163 15.80 16.15 7.99
N TYR A 164 15.11 17.09 7.34
CA TYR A 164 15.65 17.96 6.30
C TYR A 164 15.61 19.43 6.69
#